data_3adf29df620b558d3a4163e5a5ccb3cb
#
_entry.id   3adf29df620b558d3a4163e5a5ccb3cb
#
_cell.length_a   1.000
_cell.length_b   1.000
_cell.length_c   1.000
_cell.angle_alpha   90.00
_cell.angle_beta   90.00
_cell.angle_gamma   90.00
#
_symmetry.space_group_name_H-M   'P 1'
#
loop_
_entity.id
_entity.type
_entity.pdbx_description
1 polymer ?
#
loop_
_entity_poly.entity_id
_entity_poly.type
_entity_poly.pdbx_seq_one_letter_code
_entity_poly.pdbx_strand_id
1 'polypeptide(L)'
;DKMGKDSTDIAYARQVLEQAALIEEKYKHKSGGKQEFCISTQHYSFAVNAFVDLIKEYGSENYDFSLRETQTYEIIDDVARMKSEIGILYLNEFNASVLEKIMKANDLKFTELFVARPHIFICDKNPLAQKDQVTMEDLKDYPYLSFEQGEHNSFYYSEEMFSTEVRSKN
;
A
#
# COMPACT_ATOMS: atom_id res chain seq x y z
N ASP A 1 -23.99 -9.48 28.63
CA ASP A 1 -23.03 -9.09 27.59
C ASP A 1 -23.68 -8.35 26.42
N LYS A 2 -24.43 -7.28 26.72
CA LYS A 2 -25.09 -6.45 25.71
C LYS A 2 -24.16 -5.40 25.06
N MET A 3 -23.10 -4.99 25.75
CA MET A 3 -22.20 -3.92 25.26
C MET A 3 -21.34 -4.32 24.06
N GLY A 4 -20.98 -5.59 23.91
CA GLY A 4 -20.17 -6.03 22.77
C GLY A 4 -20.95 -6.12 21.45
N LYS A 5 -22.26 -6.41 21.51
CA LYS A 5 -23.11 -6.52 20.33
C LYS A 5 -23.42 -5.15 19.73
N ASP A 6 -23.72 -4.17 20.58
CA ASP A 6 -23.99 -2.78 20.15
C ASP A 6 -22.77 -2.12 19.44
N SER A 7 -21.57 -2.42 19.90
CA SER A 7 -20.33 -1.90 19.29
C SER A 7 -20.09 -2.47 17.88
N THR A 8 -20.38 -3.75 17.68
CA THR A 8 -20.23 -4.43 16.39
C THR A 8 -21.30 -3.96 15.39
N ASP A 9 -22.55 -3.82 15.86
CA ASP A 9 -23.65 -3.35 15.03
C ASP A 9 -23.46 -1.89 14.59
N ILE A 10 -22.90 -1.04 15.45
CA ILE A 10 -22.53 0.34 15.11
C ILE A 10 -21.39 0.37 14.07
N ALA A 11 -20.41 -0.52 14.17
CA ALA A 11 -19.33 -0.62 13.21
C ALA A 11 -19.85 -1.03 11.81
N TYR A 12 -20.74 -2.02 11.75
CA TYR A 12 -21.39 -2.43 10.49
C TYR A 12 -22.28 -1.32 9.91
N ALA A 13 -23.06 -0.64 10.75
CA ALA A 13 -23.90 0.48 10.32
C ALA A 13 -23.05 1.62 9.73
N ARG A 14 -21.93 1.96 10.36
CA ARG A 14 -20.97 2.95 9.85
C ARG A 14 -20.42 2.55 8.50
N GLN A 15 -20.02 1.28 8.35
CA GLN A 15 -19.51 0.75 7.08
C GLN A 15 -20.56 0.84 5.96
N VAL A 16 -21.82 0.53 6.23
CA VAL A 16 -22.92 0.68 5.25
C VAL A 16 -23.11 2.15 4.86
N LEU A 17 -23.06 3.07 5.80
CA LEU A 17 -23.19 4.51 5.53
C LEU A 17 -22.01 5.04 4.71
N GLU A 18 -20.80 4.58 4.98
CA GLU A 18 -19.61 4.93 4.20
C GLU A 18 -19.74 4.43 2.74
N GLN A 19 -20.18 3.19 2.53
CA GLN A 19 -20.43 2.65 1.19
C GLN A 19 -21.55 3.39 0.46
N ALA A 20 -22.63 3.74 1.16
CA ALA A 20 -23.72 4.53 0.57
C ALA A 20 -23.23 5.92 0.16
N ALA A 21 -22.42 6.58 0.98
CA ALA A 21 -21.82 7.88 0.66
C ALA A 21 -20.91 7.81 -0.58
N LEU A 22 -20.09 6.77 -0.69
CA LEU A 22 -19.23 6.55 -1.88
C LEU A 22 -20.06 6.33 -3.15
N ILE A 23 -21.17 5.57 -3.05
CA ILE A 23 -22.10 5.38 -4.17
C ILE A 23 -22.73 6.72 -4.55
N GLU A 24 -23.25 7.49 -3.59
CA GLU A 24 -23.83 8.81 -3.88
C GLU A 24 -22.82 9.75 -4.53
N GLU A 25 -21.60 9.79 -4.05
CA GLU A 25 -20.51 10.61 -4.60
C GLU A 25 -20.17 10.20 -6.03
N LYS A 26 -20.00 8.91 -6.29
CA LYS A 26 -19.77 8.35 -7.63
C LYS A 26 -20.92 8.63 -8.61
N TYR A 27 -22.17 8.74 -8.13
CA TYR A 27 -23.32 9.10 -8.97
C TYR A 27 -23.53 10.61 -9.12
N LYS A 28 -23.17 11.43 -8.14
CA LYS A 28 -23.23 12.90 -8.24
C LYS A 28 -22.26 13.43 -9.31
N HIS A 29 -21.10 12.83 -9.45
CA HIS A 29 -20.10 13.22 -10.46
C HIS A 29 -20.48 12.85 -11.91
N LYS A 30 -21.50 12.01 -12.14
CA LYS A 30 -22.02 11.74 -13.51
C LYS A 30 -22.77 12.90 -14.15
N SER A 31 -23.09 13.96 -13.41
CA SER A 31 -23.86 15.12 -13.90
C SER A 31 -23.01 16.38 -14.15
N GLY A 32 -21.74 16.24 -14.59
CA GLY A 32 -20.91 17.36 -15.07
C GLY A 32 -19.69 17.71 -14.18
N GLY A 33 -19.37 16.87 -13.17
CA GLY A 33 -18.15 16.98 -12.38
C GLY A 33 -16.96 16.20 -12.99
N LYS A 34 -15.76 16.49 -12.52
CA LYS A 34 -14.55 15.73 -12.85
C LYS A 34 -14.69 14.29 -12.37
N GLN A 35 -14.08 13.38 -13.09
CA GLN A 35 -14.02 11.97 -12.72
C GLN A 35 -12.87 11.78 -11.70
N GLU A 36 -13.15 11.25 -10.53
CA GLU A 36 -12.12 10.93 -9.56
C GLU A 36 -11.31 9.72 -10.02
N PHE A 37 -10.01 9.77 -9.81
CA PHE A 37 -9.10 8.66 -10.03
C PHE A 37 -8.04 8.64 -8.92
N CYS A 38 -8.12 7.65 -8.06
CA CYS A 38 -7.25 7.48 -6.92
C CYS A 38 -6.38 6.24 -7.05
N ILE A 39 -5.10 6.37 -6.69
CA ILE A 39 -4.17 5.25 -6.54
C ILE A 39 -3.70 5.20 -5.10
N SER A 40 -3.81 4.03 -4.44
CA SER A 40 -3.17 3.76 -3.15
C SER A 40 -1.91 2.94 -3.36
N THR A 41 -0.79 3.33 -2.77
CA THR A 41 0.51 2.71 -2.99
C THR A 41 1.34 2.66 -1.71
N GLN A 42 2.23 1.68 -1.62
CA GLN A 42 3.37 1.73 -0.71
C GLN A 42 4.33 2.84 -1.15
N HIS A 43 5.39 3.09 -0.37
CA HIS A 43 6.32 4.19 -0.58
C HIS A 43 7.29 3.94 -1.76
N TYR A 44 6.79 4.09 -2.99
CA TYR A 44 7.55 3.83 -4.21
C TYR A 44 7.69 5.05 -5.12
N SER A 45 8.92 5.48 -5.34
CA SER A 45 9.22 6.58 -6.27
C SER A 45 8.78 6.30 -7.71
N PHE A 46 8.81 5.04 -8.17
CA PHE A 46 8.31 4.69 -9.51
C PHE A 46 6.81 4.92 -9.67
N ALA A 47 6.02 4.65 -8.61
CA ALA A 47 4.59 4.88 -8.62
C ALA A 47 4.27 6.38 -8.69
N VAL A 48 5.00 7.21 -7.92
CA VAL A 48 4.88 8.67 -7.98
C VAL A 48 5.22 9.19 -9.37
N ASN A 49 6.32 8.71 -9.97
CA ASN A 49 6.71 9.14 -11.32
C ASN A 49 5.67 8.76 -12.38
N ALA A 50 5.18 7.51 -12.34
CA ALA A 50 4.14 7.05 -13.24
C ALA A 50 2.84 7.85 -13.09
N PHE A 51 2.48 8.21 -11.85
CA PHE A 51 1.31 9.04 -11.57
C PHE A 51 1.46 10.47 -12.13
N VAL A 52 2.64 11.07 -11.99
CA VAL A 52 2.94 12.39 -12.58
C VAL A 52 2.83 12.33 -14.11
N ASP A 53 3.34 11.28 -14.75
CA ASP A 53 3.26 11.12 -16.19
C ASP A 53 1.83 10.87 -16.67
N LEU A 54 1.02 10.13 -15.90
CA LEU A 54 -0.40 9.97 -16.14
C LEU A 54 -1.14 11.32 -16.15
N ILE A 55 -0.88 12.19 -15.16
CA ILE A 55 -1.48 13.52 -15.08
C ILE A 55 -1.06 14.40 -16.29
N LYS A 56 0.20 14.32 -16.71
CA LYS A 56 0.68 15.07 -17.88
C LYS A 56 0.00 14.61 -19.18
N GLU A 57 -0.26 13.32 -19.31
CA GLU A 57 -0.87 12.73 -20.52
C GLU A 57 -2.36 13.04 -20.60
N TYR A 58 -3.10 12.85 -19.52
CA TYR A 58 -4.57 12.95 -19.52
C TYR A 58 -5.09 14.33 -19.10
N GLY A 59 -4.24 15.15 -18.46
CA GLY A 59 -4.60 16.48 -17.96
C GLY A 59 -5.55 16.42 -16.76
N SER A 60 -5.76 17.58 -16.16
CA SER A 60 -6.63 17.73 -14.97
C SER A 60 -8.01 18.32 -15.29
N GLU A 61 -8.38 18.43 -16.57
CA GLU A 61 -9.65 19.05 -16.96
C GLU A 61 -10.84 18.13 -16.66
N ASN A 62 -10.69 16.84 -16.95
CA ASN A 62 -11.75 15.83 -16.84
C ASN A 62 -11.61 14.93 -15.60
N TYR A 63 -10.46 14.97 -14.92
CA TYR A 63 -10.14 14.10 -13.81
C TYR A 63 -9.68 14.88 -12.58
N ASP A 64 -10.05 14.36 -11.41
CA ASP A 64 -9.48 14.72 -10.13
C ASP A 64 -8.58 13.57 -9.66
N PHE A 65 -7.28 13.75 -9.83
CA PHE A 65 -6.29 12.71 -9.54
C PHE A 65 -5.81 12.79 -8.11
N SER A 66 -5.76 11.65 -7.41
CA SER A 66 -5.16 11.54 -6.10
C SER A 66 -4.23 10.35 -5.98
N LEU A 67 -3.11 10.53 -5.29
CA LEU A 67 -2.16 9.47 -4.94
C LEU A 67 -2.06 9.41 -3.41
N ARG A 68 -2.31 8.24 -2.85
CA ARG A 68 -2.23 7.96 -1.42
C ARG A 68 -1.08 7.02 -1.14
N GLU A 69 -0.05 7.52 -0.49
CA GLU A 69 1.00 6.65 0.07
C GLU A 69 0.57 6.20 1.46
N THR A 70 0.36 4.90 1.62
CA THR A 70 -0.21 4.33 2.84
C THR A 70 0.26 2.89 3.07
N GLN A 71 -0.18 2.31 4.17
CA GLN A 71 0.19 0.97 4.64
C GLN A 71 -0.40 -0.13 3.76
N THR A 72 0.26 -1.28 3.73
CA THR A 72 -0.13 -2.42 2.86
C THR A 72 -1.57 -2.87 3.07
N TYR A 73 -2.02 -2.96 4.32
CA TYR A 73 -3.42 -3.33 4.60
C TYR A 73 -4.41 -2.27 4.09
N GLU A 74 -4.09 -1.00 4.32
CA GLU A 74 -4.93 0.12 3.89
C GLU A 74 -5.05 0.19 2.35
N ILE A 75 -4.00 -0.16 1.62
CA ILE A 75 -4.05 -0.24 0.15
C ILE A 75 -5.10 -1.26 -0.30
N ILE A 76 -5.10 -2.44 0.31
CA ILE A 76 -6.07 -3.49 -0.01
C ILE A 76 -7.49 -3.05 0.37
N ASP A 77 -7.67 -2.45 1.54
CA ASP A 77 -8.96 -1.94 2.02
C ASP A 77 -9.48 -0.79 1.15
N ASP A 78 -8.63 0.14 0.74
CA ASP A 78 -8.98 1.25 -0.13
C ASP A 78 -9.54 0.77 -1.48
N VAL A 79 -8.89 -0.23 -2.10
CA VAL A 79 -9.39 -0.79 -3.36
C VAL A 79 -10.65 -1.63 -3.14
N ALA A 80 -10.70 -2.44 -2.08
CA ALA A 80 -11.88 -3.24 -1.75
C ALA A 80 -13.12 -2.37 -1.50
N ARG A 81 -12.93 -1.20 -0.90
CA ARG A 81 -14.00 -0.22 -0.63
C ARG A 81 -14.20 0.81 -1.74
N MET A 82 -13.53 0.65 -2.87
CA MET A 82 -13.61 1.58 -4.01
C MET A 82 -13.21 3.04 -3.66
N LYS A 83 -12.37 3.24 -2.65
CA LYS A 83 -11.73 4.52 -2.34
C LYS A 83 -10.56 4.81 -3.27
N SER A 84 -9.99 3.76 -3.88
CA SER A 84 -8.96 3.83 -4.90
C SER A 84 -9.28 2.84 -6.01
N GLU A 85 -9.04 3.24 -7.26
CA GLU A 85 -9.22 2.39 -8.44
C GLU A 85 -8.12 1.35 -8.55
N ILE A 86 -6.92 1.69 -8.07
CA ILE A 86 -5.73 0.85 -8.17
C ILE A 86 -4.98 0.86 -6.84
N GLY A 87 -4.52 -0.33 -6.42
CA GLY A 87 -3.57 -0.51 -5.34
C GLY A 87 -2.23 -1.01 -5.88
N ILE A 88 -1.13 -0.40 -5.46
CA ILE A 88 0.24 -0.83 -5.82
C ILE A 88 0.93 -1.30 -4.54
N LEU A 89 1.28 -2.57 -4.50
CA LEU A 89 1.93 -3.19 -3.36
C LEU A 89 2.95 -4.24 -3.79
N TYR A 90 3.80 -4.62 -2.86
CA TYR A 90 4.89 -5.57 -3.05
C TYR A 90 4.51 -6.96 -2.54
N LEU A 91 4.75 -7.96 -3.39
CA LEU A 91 4.67 -9.37 -3.02
C LEU A 91 6.04 -10.05 -3.11
N ASN A 92 6.30 -10.96 -2.20
CA ASN A 92 7.44 -11.86 -2.20
C ASN A 92 6.99 -13.28 -1.80
N GLU A 93 7.89 -14.24 -1.82
CA GLU A 93 7.60 -15.63 -1.47
C GLU A 93 7.04 -15.79 -0.05
N PHE A 94 7.42 -14.90 0.87
CA PHE A 94 6.98 -14.96 2.27
C PHE A 94 5.55 -14.43 2.45
N ASN A 95 5.20 -13.28 1.85
CA ASN A 95 3.93 -12.60 2.09
C ASN A 95 2.83 -12.94 1.08
N ALA A 96 3.19 -13.41 -0.12
CA ALA A 96 2.26 -13.63 -1.22
C ALA A 96 1.06 -14.49 -0.82
N SER A 97 1.28 -15.64 -0.17
CA SER A 97 0.20 -16.57 0.18
C SER A 97 -0.84 -15.97 1.13
N VAL A 98 -0.45 -15.02 1.98
CA VAL A 98 -1.34 -14.33 2.93
C VAL A 98 -2.06 -13.18 2.23
N LEU A 99 -1.32 -12.30 1.54
CA LEU A 99 -1.89 -11.14 0.88
C LEU A 99 -2.83 -11.53 -0.27
N GLU A 100 -2.49 -12.55 -1.06
CA GLU A 100 -3.36 -13.07 -2.11
C GLU A 100 -4.68 -13.63 -1.57
N LYS A 101 -4.66 -14.31 -0.40
CA LYS A 101 -5.89 -14.76 0.26
C LYS A 101 -6.77 -13.60 0.68
N ILE A 102 -6.18 -12.54 1.22
CA ILE A 102 -6.90 -11.33 1.64
C ILE A 102 -7.50 -10.63 0.42
N MET A 103 -6.71 -10.45 -0.63
CA MET A 103 -7.18 -9.85 -1.89
C MET A 103 -8.33 -10.67 -2.50
N LYS A 104 -8.19 -11.99 -2.56
CA LYS A 104 -9.23 -12.88 -3.06
C LYS A 104 -10.52 -12.84 -2.22
N ALA A 105 -10.40 -12.74 -0.90
CA ALA A 105 -11.56 -12.63 -0.01
C ALA A 105 -12.33 -11.30 -0.20
N ASN A 106 -11.69 -10.31 -0.81
CA ASN A 106 -12.28 -9.01 -1.17
C ASN A 106 -12.55 -8.86 -2.68
N ASP A 107 -12.58 -9.97 -3.42
CA ASP A 107 -12.80 -10.00 -4.88
C ASP A 107 -11.79 -9.15 -5.68
N LEU A 108 -10.58 -8.97 -5.14
CA LEU A 108 -9.51 -8.24 -5.80
C LEU A 108 -8.61 -9.19 -6.60
N LYS A 109 -8.14 -8.69 -7.76
CA LYS A 109 -7.19 -9.38 -8.61
C LYS A 109 -5.82 -8.71 -8.52
N PHE A 110 -4.79 -9.49 -8.24
CA PHE A 110 -3.40 -9.05 -8.37
C PHE A 110 -2.89 -9.29 -9.81
N THR A 111 -2.14 -8.32 -10.31
CA THR A 111 -1.44 -8.42 -11.59
C THR A 111 0.00 -7.95 -11.39
N GLU A 112 0.98 -8.82 -11.67
CA GLU A 112 2.38 -8.47 -11.58
C GLU A 112 2.74 -7.37 -12.61
N LEU A 113 3.38 -6.30 -12.16
CA LEU A 113 3.91 -5.24 -13.01
C LEU A 113 5.33 -5.56 -13.46
N PHE A 114 6.19 -5.91 -12.51
CA PHE A 114 7.57 -6.30 -12.74
C PHE A 114 8.16 -6.97 -11.50
N VAL A 115 9.28 -7.65 -11.68
CA VAL A 115 10.08 -8.20 -10.59
C VAL A 115 11.29 -7.32 -10.35
N ALA A 116 11.48 -6.85 -9.12
CA ALA A 116 12.60 -6.03 -8.71
C ALA A 116 13.53 -6.77 -7.74
N ARG A 117 14.80 -6.45 -7.77
CA ARG A 117 15.75 -6.88 -6.75
C ARG A 117 15.95 -5.75 -5.74
N PRO A 118 15.97 -6.04 -4.43
CA PRO A 118 16.25 -5.02 -3.44
C PRO A 118 17.69 -4.54 -3.56
N HIS A 119 17.89 -3.24 -3.36
CA HIS A 119 19.19 -2.60 -3.34
C HIS A 119 19.32 -1.78 -2.07
N ILE A 120 20.55 -1.64 -1.59
CA ILE A 120 20.85 -0.80 -0.46
C ILE A 120 21.18 0.60 -0.97
N PHE A 121 20.51 1.58 -0.42
CA PHE A 121 20.79 2.98 -0.67
C PHE A 121 21.68 3.52 0.46
N ILE A 122 22.90 3.87 0.15
CA ILE A 122 23.91 4.35 1.10
C ILE A 122 24.65 5.58 0.56
N CYS A 123 25.12 6.43 1.48
CA CYS A 123 25.98 7.55 1.13
C CYS A 123 27.36 7.06 0.68
N ASP A 124 27.97 7.71 -0.28
CA ASP A 124 29.31 7.44 -0.82
C ASP A 124 30.43 7.45 0.26
N LYS A 125 30.22 8.20 1.34
CA LYS A 125 31.12 8.26 2.51
C LYS A 125 30.98 7.08 3.47
N ASN A 126 29.95 6.25 3.30
CA ASN A 126 29.78 5.07 4.16
C ASN A 126 30.81 4.01 3.79
N PRO A 127 31.47 3.35 4.78
CA PRO A 127 32.45 2.29 4.50
C PRO A 127 31.91 1.17 3.61
N LEU A 128 30.61 0.86 3.68
CA LEU A 128 29.98 -0.15 2.84
C LEU A 128 29.90 0.25 1.35
N ALA A 129 29.98 1.55 1.03
CA ALA A 129 30.00 2.02 -0.34
C ALA A 129 31.27 1.63 -1.11
N GLN A 130 32.33 1.21 -0.39
CA GLN A 130 33.57 0.74 -0.97
C GLN A 130 33.55 -0.76 -1.29
N LYS A 131 32.49 -1.47 -0.96
CA LYS A 131 32.31 -2.89 -1.24
C LYS A 131 31.64 -3.10 -2.60
N ASP A 132 32.10 -4.07 -3.36
CA ASP A 132 31.46 -4.49 -4.61
C ASP A 132 30.08 -5.11 -4.35
N GLN A 133 29.91 -5.72 -3.18
CA GLN A 133 28.66 -6.33 -2.75
C GLN A 133 28.47 -6.18 -1.25
N VAL A 134 27.27 -5.75 -0.84
CA VAL A 134 26.88 -5.66 0.55
C VAL A 134 25.99 -6.86 0.91
N THR A 135 26.31 -7.53 2.02
CA THR A 135 25.55 -8.69 2.53
C THR A 135 24.72 -8.32 3.73
N MET A 136 23.77 -9.19 4.11
CA MET A 136 22.96 -9.00 5.33
C MET A 136 23.82 -8.96 6.60
N GLU A 137 24.95 -9.70 6.64
CA GLU A 137 25.91 -9.67 7.74
C GLU A 137 26.54 -8.28 7.92
N ASP A 138 26.85 -7.61 6.83
CA ASP A 138 27.42 -6.25 6.83
C ASP A 138 26.45 -5.20 7.40
N LEU A 139 25.16 -5.48 7.39
CA LEU A 139 24.11 -4.55 7.85
C LEU A 139 23.80 -4.69 9.34
N LYS A 140 24.27 -5.72 10.01
CA LYS A 140 23.93 -6.01 11.42
C LYS A 140 24.29 -4.87 12.39
N ASP A 141 25.37 -4.16 12.11
CA ASP A 141 25.86 -3.08 12.96
C ASP A 141 25.22 -1.72 12.66
N TYR A 142 24.32 -1.68 11.67
CA TYR A 142 23.63 -0.47 11.25
C TYR A 142 22.20 -0.43 11.78
N PRO A 143 21.67 0.76 12.12
CA PRO A 143 20.27 0.89 12.51
C PRO A 143 19.36 0.53 11.33
N TYR A 144 18.36 -0.28 11.63
CA TYR A 144 17.34 -0.67 10.66
C TYR A 144 16.11 0.21 10.82
N LEU A 145 15.67 0.83 9.72
CA LEU A 145 14.47 1.62 9.68
C LEU A 145 13.45 0.92 8.79
N SER A 146 12.20 0.89 9.23
CA SER A 146 11.09 0.31 8.49
C SER A 146 9.86 1.20 8.57
N PHE A 147 8.99 1.10 7.57
CA PHE A 147 7.69 1.76 7.61
C PHE A 147 6.76 1.04 8.58
N GLU A 148 6.13 1.80 9.45
CA GLU A 148 5.17 1.27 10.42
C GLU A 148 3.87 0.88 9.72
N GLN A 149 3.33 -0.29 10.08
CA GLN A 149 2.10 -0.83 9.51
C GLN A 149 0.87 -0.65 10.44
N GLY A 150 0.94 0.28 11.39
CA GLY A 150 -0.16 0.66 12.29
C GLY A 150 -0.75 -0.51 13.06
N GLU A 151 -2.08 -0.58 13.12
CA GLU A 151 -2.80 -1.64 13.83
C GLU A 151 -2.61 -3.03 13.21
N HIS A 152 -2.27 -3.09 11.93
CA HIS A 152 -1.98 -4.31 11.18
C HIS A 152 -0.48 -4.63 11.13
N ASN A 153 0.24 -4.39 12.24
CA ASN A 153 1.68 -4.58 12.34
C ASN A 153 2.08 -6.07 12.35
N SER A 154 1.91 -6.72 11.20
CA SER A 154 2.36 -8.08 10.93
C SER A 154 3.48 -8.07 9.89
N PHE A 155 4.42 -9.00 10.01
CA PHE A 155 5.50 -9.16 9.02
C PHE A 155 5.01 -9.36 7.58
N TYR A 156 3.79 -9.89 7.39
CA TYR A 156 3.19 -10.07 6.07
C TYR A 156 2.84 -8.75 5.38
N TYR A 157 2.63 -7.69 6.15
CA TYR A 157 2.33 -6.36 5.63
C TYR A 157 3.57 -5.47 5.47
N SER A 158 4.74 -5.94 5.92
CA SER A 158 5.98 -5.16 5.83
C SER A 158 6.31 -4.80 4.38
N GLU A 159 6.73 -3.57 4.18
CA GLU A 159 7.17 -3.04 2.89
C GLU A 159 8.62 -3.41 2.57
N GLU A 160 9.38 -3.82 3.59
CA GLU A 160 10.78 -4.16 3.48
C GLU A 160 10.99 -5.68 3.48
N MET A 161 11.81 -6.12 2.54
CA MET A 161 12.08 -7.54 2.31
C MET A 161 12.76 -8.24 3.49
N PHE A 162 13.56 -7.52 4.25
CA PHE A 162 14.45 -8.08 5.28
C PHE A 162 13.96 -7.90 6.72
N SER A 163 12.76 -7.39 6.91
CA SER A 163 12.21 -7.15 8.26
C SER A 163 12.12 -8.43 9.11
N THR A 164 11.93 -9.59 8.48
CA THR A 164 11.83 -10.89 9.14
C THR A 164 13.16 -11.44 9.61
N GLU A 165 14.26 -11.21 8.89
CA GLU A 165 15.57 -11.73 9.26
C GLU A 165 16.27 -10.90 10.35
N VAL A 166 16.04 -9.59 10.36
CA VAL A 166 16.65 -8.66 11.31
C VAL A 166 15.95 -8.71 12.68
N ARG A 167 14.62 -8.87 12.72
CA ARG A 167 13.86 -8.91 13.99
C ARG A 167 13.92 -10.23 14.75
N SER A 168 14.34 -11.31 14.12
CA SER A 168 14.46 -12.62 14.80
C SER A 168 15.65 -12.73 15.77
N LYS A 169 16.45 -11.68 15.94
CA LYS A 169 17.69 -11.68 16.75
C LYS A 169 17.72 -10.66 17.89
N ASN A 170 16.61 -9.97 18.15
CA ASN A 170 16.48 -9.05 19.31
C ASN A 170 15.49 -9.57 20.34
#